data_fa9108b3e930e49a108670461f6752e5
#
_entry.id   fa9108b3e930e49a108670461f6752e5
#
_cell.length_a   1.000
_cell.length_b   1.000
_cell.length_c   1.000
_cell.angle_alpha   90.00
_cell.angle_beta   90.00
_cell.angle_gamma   90.00
#
_symmetry.space_group_name_H-M   'P 1'
#
loop_
_entity.id
_entity.type
_entity.pdbx_description
1 polymer ?
#
loop_
_entity_poly.entity_id
_entity_poly.type
_entity_poly.pdbx_seq_one_letter_code
_entity_poly.pdbx_strand_id
1 'polypeptide(L)'
;MAIKILIVEDLYIEANSLRTILRKAGYEVCSIASSVNEGIEIIEKEWPELVLLDIHLHGKLTGIDLAKILRTKKIAFVYLSADLNKQILDAAKATRPYGFLVKPFREKDVLVALDVAWYLHQQNQEPVSSHKPESVSPGDFKEIVGAGKSMNKVLDNIKIAGPSDISVLILGESGTGKELVAQCIHRISSRKMQPFIVVNCAALPANLVESELFGHEKGAFTGAAEKRIGKFEEGHNGTIFLDEIGELSADLQIKLLRVLQEREVEPIGGKKRKVNVRIIAATNRRLEDEISTGRFRLDLYYRLNVFPIHLPSLRERKEDIEVLATHFLTIYTKKENKSITGLTDQVINALESYSWPGNIRELENIIARSVLLASGNIIDMVELPVCQDRNPDINRTGNIKTISENERDYIVAILKRCGGKVNGIGGAAELMNIPPSTLKSRMKKLGIERKNEYL
;
A
#
# COMPACT_ATOMS: atom_id res chain seq x y z
N MET A 1 -0.09 -27.37 20.13
CA MET A 1 0.15 -26.70 21.44
C MET A 1 -0.59 -25.39 21.41
N ALA A 2 -1.19 -24.95 22.52
CA ALA A 2 -1.82 -23.64 22.61
C ALA A 2 -0.73 -22.56 22.63
N ILE A 3 -0.89 -21.48 21.85
CA ILE A 3 0.05 -20.37 21.80
C ILE A 3 0.03 -19.66 23.16
N LYS A 4 1.23 -19.44 23.74
CA LYS A 4 1.40 -18.72 25.00
C LYS A 4 1.42 -17.22 24.80
N ILE A 5 0.48 -16.50 25.40
CA ILE A 5 0.31 -15.05 25.24
C ILE A 5 0.53 -14.35 26.59
N LEU A 6 1.39 -13.33 26.58
CA LEU A 6 1.54 -12.38 27.67
C LEU A 6 0.72 -11.13 27.37
N ILE A 7 -0.01 -10.63 28.37
CA ILE A 7 -0.71 -9.35 28.33
C ILE A 7 0.06 -8.35 29.18
N VAL A 8 0.44 -7.21 28.59
CA VAL A 8 1.10 -6.09 29.31
C VAL A 8 0.17 -4.88 29.20
N GLU A 9 -0.59 -4.63 30.26
CA GLU A 9 -1.67 -3.64 30.30
C GLU A 9 -1.83 -3.20 31.77
N ASP A 10 -1.77 -1.92 32.04
CA ASP A 10 -1.87 -1.36 33.40
C ASP A 10 -3.33 -1.20 33.89
N LEU A 11 -4.29 -1.13 32.96
CA LEU A 11 -5.71 -1.10 33.29
C LEU A 11 -6.23 -2.52 33.55
N TYR A 12 -6.41 -2.88 34.82
CA TYR A 12 -6.84 -4.20 35.28
C TYR A 12 -8.13 -4.70 34.57
N ILE A 13 -9.10 -3.82 34.32
CA ILE A 13 -10.37 -4.18 33.67
C ILE A 13 -10.12 -4.63 32.22
N GLU A 14 -9.29 -3.89 31.49
CA GLU A 14 -8.97 -4.20 30.10
C GLU A 14 -8.13 -5.48 29.98
N ALA A 15 -7.12 -5.62 30.83
CA ALA A 15 -6.30 -6.82 30.89
C ALA A 15 -7.12 -8.09 31.18
N ASN A 16 -8.07 -8.03 32.10
CA ASN A 16 -8.97 -9.16 32.39
C ASN A 16 -9.98 -9.44 31.28
N SER A 17 -10.46 -8.41 30.59
CA SER A 17 -11.32 -8.58 29.41
C SER A 17 -10.57 -9.34 28.32
N LEU A 18 -9.33 -8.93 28.00
CA LEU A 18 -8.45 -9.62 27.06
C LEU A 18 -8.20 -11.08 27.48
N ARG A 19 -7.83 -11.30 28.73
CA ARG A 19 -7.61 -12.65 29.27
C ARG A 19 -8.83 -13.54 29.07
N THR A 20 -10.02 -13.01 29.29
CA THR A 20 -11.28 -13.77 29.11
C THR A 20 -11.52 -14.13 27.66
N ILE A 21 -11.31 -13.18 26.73
CA ILE A 21 -11.41 -13.40 25.28
C ILE A 21 -10.44 -14.48 24.83
N LEU A 22 -9.17 -14.38 25.23
CA LEU A 22 -8.11 -15.30 24.83
C LEU A 22 -8.34 -16.72 25.31
N ARG A 23 -8.74 -16.88 26.59
CA ARG A 23 -9.03 -18.20 27.16
C ARG A 23 -10.24 -18.88 26.50
N LYS A 24 -11.29 -18.12 26.17
CA LYS A 24 -12.44 -18.64 25.42
C LYS A 24 -12.05 -19.15 24.04
N ALA A 25 -11.06 -18.53 23.41
CA ALA A 25 -10.57 -18.90 22.09
C ALA A 25 -9.50 -20.03 22.13
N GLY A 26 -9.16 -20.55 23.31
CA GLY A 26 -8.23 -21.66 23.47
C GLY A 26 -6.75 -21.26 23.53
N TYR A 27 -6.44 -19.98 23.70
CA TYR A 27 -5.06 -19.51 23.92
C TYR A 27 -4.64 -19.71 25.39
N GLU A 28 -3.37 -20.00 25.60
CA GLU A 28 -2.77 -20.05 26.92
C GLU A 28 -2.30 -18.63 27.31
N VAL A 29 -2.94 -18.03 28.32
CA VAL A 29 -2.51 -16.74 28.83
C VAL A 29 -1.56 -17.00 30.00
N CYS A 30 -0.29 -16.61 29.84
CA CYS A 30 0.73 -16.69 30.88
C CYS A 30 0.29 -15.87 32.11
N SER A 31 0.83 -14.70 32.23
CA SER A 31 0.50 -13.75 33.29
C SER A 31 0.03 -12.43 32.69
N ILE A 32 -0.48 -11.54 33.52
CA ILE A 32 -0.75 -10.14 33.17
C ILE A 32 0.33 -9.31 33.87
N ALA A 33 1.02 -8.46 33.10
CA ALA A 33 1.96 -7.49 33.64
C ALA A 33 1.32 -6.10 33.62
N SER A 34 1.47 -5.35 34.71
CA SER A 34 0.98 -3.97 34.80
C SER A 34 2.07 -2.93 34.47
N SER A 35 3.29 -3.37 34.24
CA SER A 35 4.45 -2.52 33.96
C SER A 35 5.47 -3.22 33.08
N VAL A 36 6.38 -2.43 32.47
CA VAL A 36 7.48 -2.94 31.65
C VAL A 36 8.39 -3.89 32.46
N ASN A 37 8.73 -3.55 33.69
CA ASN A 37 9.61 -4.37 34.51
C ASN A 37 9.00 -5.73 34.82
N GLU A 38 7.74 -5.76 35.23
CA GLU A 38 6.99 -6.99 35.44
C GLU A 38 6.87 -7.83 34.15
N GLY A 39 6.64 -7.17 33.01
CA GLY A 39 6.63 -7.80 31.71
C GLY A 39 7.97 -8.48 31.37
N ILE A 40 9.10 -7.85 31.64
CA ILE A 40 10.43 -8.41 31.43
C ILE A 40 10.66 -9.65 32.33
N GLU A 41 10.28 -9.60 33.60
CA GLU A 41 10.41 -10.74 34.50
C GLU A 41 9.59 -11.95 34.06
N ILE A 42 8.37 -11.71 33.60
CA ILE A 42 7.49 -12.78 33.06
C ILE A 42 8.06 -13.34 31.76
N ILE A 43 8.54 -12.50 30.85
CA ILE A 43 9.17 -12.94 29.59
C ILE A 43 10.37 -13.87 29.88
N GLU A 44 11.14 -13.58 30.91
CA GLU A 44 12.30 -14.42 31.28
C GLU A 44 11.93 -15.75 31.94
N LYS A 45 10.81 -15.78 32.61
CA LYS A 45 10.34 -17.00 33.32
C LYS A 45 9.50 -17.93 32.42
N GLU A 46 8.58 -17.35 31.65
CA GLU A 46 7.51 -18.10 30.99
C GLU A 46 7.69 -18.21 29.46
N TRP A 47 8.59 -17.40 28.87
CA TRP A 47 8.88 -17.38 27.44
C TRP A 47 7.61 -17.36 26.55
N PRO A 48 6.82 -16.27 26.59
CA PRO A 48 5.65 -16.15 25.77
C PRO A 48 6.01 -16.13 24.28
N GLU A 49 5.15 -16.69 23.45
CA GLU A 49 5.33 -16.70 22.01
C GLU A 49 4.80 -15.41 21.36
N LEU A 50 3.83 -14.75 22.01
CA LEU A 50 3.25 -13.50 21.55
C LEU A 50 2.91 -12.60 22.74
N VAL A 51 3.04 -11.29 22.56
CA VAL A 51 2.75 -10.28 23.58
C VAL A 51 1.70 -9.29 23.07
N LEU A 52 0.62 -9.11 23.84
CA LEU A 52 -0.28 -7.96 23.70
C LEU A 52 0.25 -6.85 24.62
N LEU A 53 0.60 -5.70 24.04
CA LEU A 53 1.39 -4.68 24.70
C LEU A 53 0.72 -3.31 24.59
N ASP A 54 0.31 -2.73 25.71
CA ASP A 54 -0.11 -1.33 25.72
C ASP A 54 1.07 -0.40 25.45
N ILE A 55 0.85 0.61 24.63
CA ILE A 55 1.84 1.65 24.33
C ILE A 55 2.05 2.54 25.58
N HIS A 56 0.97 2.86 26.28
CA HIS A 56 0.95 3.76 27.44
C HIS A 56 0.90 2.96 28.74
N LEU A 57 2.03 2.60 29.26
CA LEU A 57 2.15 1.94 30.57
C LEU A 57 2.56 2.94 31.65
N HIS A 58 2.05 2.78 32.86
CA HIS A 58 2.45 3.57 33.99
C HIS A 58 3.92 3.28 34.37
N GLY A 59 4.75 4.32 34.49
CA GLY A 59 6.15 4.20 34.92
C GLY A 59 7.13 5.03 34.12
N LYS A 60 8.43 4.76 34.32
CA LYS A 60 9.52 5.44 33.58
C LYS A 60 9.75 4.88 32.18
N LEU A 61 9.37 3.63 31.94
CA LEU A 61 9.51 2.92 30.69
C LEU A 61 8.13 2.78 30.03
N THR A 62 8.10 2.90 28.73
CA THR A 62 6.86 2.79 27.91
C THR A 62 6.77 1.42 27.25
N GLY A 63 5.59 1.07 26.70
CA GLY A 63 5.46 -0.13 25.88
C GLY A 63 6.39 -0.15 24.67
N ILE A 64 6.79 1.02 24.16
CA ILE A 64 7.77 1.11 23.07
C ILE A 64 9.15 0.61 23.52
N ASP A 65 9.54 0.85 24.75
CA ASP A 65 10.82 0.38 25.28
C ASP A 65 10.81 -1.14 25.46
N LEU A 66 9.69 -1.72 25.93
CA LEU A 66 9.53 -3.16 26.00
C LEU A 66 9.54 -3.79 24.59
N ALA A 67 8.91 -3.16 23.61
CA ALA A 67 8.90 -3.64 22.23
C ALA A 67 10.30 -3.75 21.61
N LYS A 68 11.22 -2.84 21.93
CA LYS A 68 12.63 -2.94 21.50
C LYS A 68 13.29 -4.21 22.06
N ILE A 69 12.98 -4.58 23.31
CA ILE A 69 13.47 -5.80 23.97
C ILE A 69 12.85 -7.03 23.31
N LEU A 70 11.52 -7.05 23.09
CA LEU A 70 10.82 -8.15 22.43
C LEU A 70 11.37 -8.42 21.03
N ARG A 71 11.68 -7.37 20.29
CA ARG A 71 12.31 -7.48 18.98
C ARG A 71 13.68 -8.15 19.04
N THR A 72 14.52 -7.79 20.01
CA THR A 72 15.85 -8.42 20.22
C THR A 72 15.71 -9.90 20.55
N LYS A 73 14.70 -10.25 21.35
CA LYS A 73 14.39 -11.63 21.74
C LYS A 73 13.58 -12.40 20.67
N LYS A 74 13.24 -11.75 19.52
CA LYS A 74 12.43 -12.31 18.44
C LYS A 74 11.05 -12.80 18.87
N ILE A 75 10.44 -12.18 19.85
CA ILE A 75 9.08 -12.48 20.32
C ILE A 75 8.08 -11.61 19.54
N ALA A 76 7.00 -12.21 19.03
CA ALA A 76 5.95 -11.48 18.35
C ALA A 76 5.19 -10.55 19.31
N PHE A 77 4.80 -9.37 18.86
CA PHE A 77 3.96 -8.48 19.69
C PHE A 77 3.01 -7.66 18.84
N VAL A 78 1.86 -7.35 19.43
CA VAL A 78 0.81 -6.49 18.90
C VAL A 78 0.56 -5.38 19.90
N TYR A 79 0.56 -4.14 19.42
CA TYR A 79 0.25 -3.01 20.28
C TYR A 79 -1.25 -2.87 20.56
N LEU A 80 -1.56 -2.49 21.81
CA LEU A 80 -2.86 -1.99 22.24
C LEU A 80 -2.74 -0.46 22.39
N SER A 81 -3.70 0.31 21.89
CA SER A 81 -3.64 1.77 22.01
C SER A 81 -5.03 2.40 22.03
N ALA A 82 -5.23 3.36 22.95
CA ALA A 82 -6.43 4.19 23.01
C ALA A 82 -6.29 5.48 22.21
N ASP A 83 -5.08 6.05 22.20
CA ASP A 83 -4.75 7.31 21.51
C ASP A 83 -3.43 7.17 20.77
N LEU A 84 -3.39 7.67 19.55
CA LEU A 84 -2.24 7.53 18.65
C LEU A 84 -1.78 8.90 18.17
N ASN A 85 -1.10 9.61 19.05
CA ASN A 85 -0.31 10.77 18.64
C ASN A 85 0.74 10.34 17.60
N LYS A 86 0.94 11.16 16.56
CA LYS A 86 1.85 10.88 15.44
C LYS A 86 3.26 10.49 15.89
N GLN A 87 3.81 11.21 16.88
CA GLN A 87 5.17 10.94 17.38
C GLN A 87 5.29 9.56 18.03
N ILE A 88 4.27 9.17 18.81
CA ILE A 88 4.20 7.86 19.48
C ILE A 88 4.06 6.77 18.46
N LEU A 89 3.24 7.00 17.43
CA LEU A 89 3.02 6.04 16.34
C LEU A 89 4.30 5.78 15.53
N ASP A 90 5.02 6.83 15.15
CA ASP A 90 6.27 6.71 14.40
C ASP A 90 7.33 5.94 15.21
N ALA A 91 7.41 6.20 16.52
CA ALA A 91 8.27 5.47 17.43
C ALA A 91 7.85 3.99 17.58
N ALA A 92 6.53 3.71 17.67
CA ALA A 92 5.99 2.35 17.74
C ALA A 92 6.23 1.58 16.42
N LYS A 93 6.01 2.19 15.25
CA LYS A 93 6.31 1.59 13.95
C LYS A 93 7.78 1.24 13.76
N ALA A 94 8.70 2.05 14.29
CA ALA A 94 10.14 1.78 14.25
C ALA A 94 10.52 0.47 14.95
N THR A 95 9.71 -0.01 15.89
CA THR A 95 9.88 -1.31 16.57
C THR A 95 9.41 -2.49 15.73
N ARG A 96 8.75 -2.27 14.56
CA ARG A 96 8.19 -3.28 13.65
C ARG A 96 7.25 -4.27 14.36
N PRO A 97 6.12 -3.79 14.93
CA PRO A 97 5.11 -4.67 15.51
C PRO A 97 4.45 -5.52 14.44
N TYR A 98 3.87 -6.63 14.83
CA TYR A 98 3.08 -7.48 13.94
C TYR A 98 1.63 -6.99 13.78
N GLY A 99 1.20 -6.02 14.58
CA GLY A 99 -0.13 -5.41 14.47
C GLY A 99 -0.36 -4.32 15.50
N PHE A 100 -1.51 -3.64 15.33
CA PHE A 100 -2.04 -2.64 16.26
C PHE A 100 -3.52 -2.95 16.50
N LEU A 101 -3.94 -2.91 17.76
CA LEU A 101 -5.33 -2.98 18.18
C LEU A 101 -5.74 -1.65 18.79
N VAL A 102 -6.77 -1.01 18.25
CA VAL A 102 -7.29 0.27 18.75
C VAL A 102 -8.40 0.01 19.76
N LYS A 103 -8.27 0.59 20.95
CA LYS A 103 -9.30 0.55 22.00
C LYS A 103 -10.46 1.50 21.63
N PRO A 104 -11.74 1.14 21.89
CA PRO A 104 -12.20 -0.16 22.36
C PRO A 104 -12.19 -1.20 21.25
N PHE A 105 -11.74 -2.43 21.54
CA PHE A 105 -11.69 -3.54 20.61
C PHE A 105 -12.80 -4.57 20.90
N ARG A 106 -13.18 -5.30 19.85
CA ARG A 106 -14.14 -6.43 19.98
C ARG A 106 -13.38 -7.75 20.06
N GLU A 107 -14.03 -8.77 20.60
CA GLU A 107 -13.47 -10.12 20.67
C GLU A 107 -12.88 -10.60 19.34
N LYS A 108 -13.64 -10.43 18.24
CA LYS A 108 -13.18 -10.80 16.89
C LYS A 108 -11.95 -10.02 16.43
N ASP A 109 -11.85 -8.74 16.75
CA ASP A 109 -10.71 -7.91 16.35
C ASP A 109 -9.41 -8.39 17.01
N VAL A 110 -9.49 -8.79 18.29
CA VAL A 110 -8.38 -9.34 19.06
C VAL A 110 -7.89 -10.66 18.47
N LEU A 111 -8.81 -11.62 18.24
CA LEU A 111 -8.47 -12.94 17.74
C LEU A 111 -7.83 -12.88 16.36
N VAL A 112 -8.39 -12.06 15.47
CA VAL A 112 -7.85 -11.87 14.13
C VAL A 112 -6.46 -11.23 14.16
N ALA A 113 -6.24 -10.18 14.98
CA ALA A 113 -4.93 -9.55 15.08
C ALA A 113 -3.87 -10.53 15.59
N LEU A 114 -4.25 -11.45 16.49
CA LEU A 114 -3.35 -12.49 17.00
C LEU A 114 -3.03 -13.54 15.93
N ASP A 115 -4.03 -14.02 15.20
CA ASP A 115 -3.83 -15.01 14.14
C ASP A 115 -2.90 -14.45 13.05
N VAL A 116 -3.13 -13.21 12.65
CA VAL A 116 -2.27 -12.50 11.69
C VAL A 116 -0.86 -12.31 12.23
N ALA A 117 -0.73 -11.83 13.47
CA ALA A 117 0.58 -11.59 14.08
C ALA A 117 1.40 -12.87 14.22
N TRP A 118 0.75 -13.96 14.64
CA TRP A 118 1.36 -15.27 14.76
C TRP A 118 1.83 -15.84 13.43
N TYR A 119 0.96 -15.76 12.42
CA TYR A 119 1.30 -16.20 11.08
C TYR A 119 2.50 -15.42 10.50
N LEU A 120 2.48 -14.08 10.56
CA LEU A 120 3.58 -13.25 10.09
C LEU A 120 4.88 -13.53 10.86
N HIS A 121 4.77 -13.85 12.14
CA HIS A 121 5.91 -14.22 12.97
C HIS A 121 6.55 -15.54 12.52
N GLN A 122 5.73 -16.56 12.27
CA GLN A 122 6.21 -17.85 11.76
C GLN A 122 6.91 -17.70 10.41
N GLN A 123 6.37 -16.92 9.48
CA GLN A 123 7.01 -16.64 8.19
C GLN A 123 8.37 -15.94 8.31
N ASN A 124 8.56 -15.13 9.35
CA ASN A 124 9.84 -14.45 9.57
C ASN A 124 10.90 -15.33 10.25
N GLN A 125 10.52 -16.47 10.82
CA GLN A 125 11.45 -17.38 11.51
C GLN A 125 11.94 -18.55 10.67
N GLU A 126 11.24 -18.95 9.58
CA GLU A 126 11.64 -20.10 8.77
C GLU A 126 12.27 -19.66 7.44
N PRO A 127 13.42 -20.29 7.04
CA PRO A 127 13.77 -20.37 5.63
C PRO A 127 12.78 -21.35 4.99
N VAL A 128 11.98 -20.84 4.08
CA VAL A 128 11.01 -21.53 3.20
C VAL A 128 11.05 -23.06 3.29
N SER A 129 10.30 -23.67 4.19
CA SER A 129 9.95 -25.07 4.15
C SER A 129 8.45 -25.25 4.36
N SER A 130 7.83 -25.62 3.27
CA SER A 130 6.56 -26.32 3.05
C SER A 130 5.65 -26.57 4.26
N HIS A 131 4.76 -25.61 4.58
CA HIS A 131 3.45 -25.96 5.10
C HIS A 131 2.42 -25.57 4.04
N LYS A 132 1.87 -26.57 3.36
CA LYS A 132 0.74 -26.42 2.46
C LYS A 132 -0.51 -26.13 3.32
N PRO A 133 -1.18 -24.98 3.14
CA PRO A 133 -2.57 -24.86 3.56
C PRO A 133 -3.39 -25.78 2.69
N GLU A 134 -4.17 -26.65 3.31
CA GLU A 134 -5.08 -27.56 2.63
C GLU A 134 -6.10 -26.79 1.79
N SER A 135 -6.22 -27.22 0.53
CA SER A 135 -7.35 -27.03 -0.40
C SER A 135 -7.66 -25.64 -1.00
N VAL A 136 -6.66 -24.85 -1.39
CA VAL A 136 -6.88 -23.84 -2.44
C VAL A 136 -6.30 -24.41 -3.74
N SER A 137 -7.18 -24.71 -4.71
CA SER A 137 -6.75 -25.28 -5.99
C SER A 137 -5.94 -24.29 -6.81
N PRO A 138 -4.90 -24.71 -7.56
CA PRO A 138 -4.18 -23.84 -8.49
C PRO A 138 -5.09 -23.12 -9.49
N GLY A 139 -6.34 -23.62 -9.66
CA GLY A 139 -7.37 -23.03 -10.50
C GLY A 139 -7.99 -21.73 -9.98
N ASP A 140 -7.88 -21.43 -8.67
CA ASP A 140 -8.52 -20.27 -8.06
C ASP A 140 -7.80 -18.94 -8.38
N PHE A 141 -6.57 -19.01 -8.89
CA PHE A 141 -5.73 -17.86 -9.25
C PHE A 141 -5.43 -17.75 -10.75
N LYS A 142 -6.19 -18.41 -11.62
CA LYS A 142 -5.93 -18.44 -13.08
C LYS A 142 -5.84 -17.07 -13.73
N GLU A 143 -6.45 -16.05 -13.14
CA GLU A 143 -6.44 -14.69 -13.68
C GLU A 143 -5.21 -13.88 -13.23
N ILE A 144 -4.52 -14.33 -12.18
CA ILE A 144 -3.26 -13.71 -11.76
C ILE A 144 -2.13 -14.36 -12.54
N VAL A 145 -1.70 -13.68 -13.59
CA VAL A 145 -0.57 -14.10 -14.42
C VAL A 145 0.72 -13.60 -13.80
N GLY A 146 1.71 -14.50 -13.68
CA GLY A 146 3.02 -14.25 -13.09
C GLY A 146 3.29 -15.21 -11.92
N ALA A 147 4.50 -15.72 -11.84
CA ALA A 147 4.96 -16.68 -10.84
C ALA A 147 6.26 -16.24 -10.16
N GLY A 148 6.63 -14.95 -10.28
CA GLY A 148 7.79 -14.37 -9.66
C GLY A 148 7.78 -14.50 -8.13
N LYS A 149 8.95 -14.52 -7.50
CA LYS A 149 9.07 -14.67 -6.03
C LYS A 149 8.29 -13.62 -5.24
N SER A 150 8.23 -12.40 -5.74
CA SER A 150 7.46 -11.30 -5.13
C SER A 150 5.97 -11.55 -5.20
N MET A 151 5.48 -12.11 -6.32
CA MET A 151 4.06 -12.40 -6.52
C MET A 151 3.60 -13.62 -5.70
N ASN A 152 4.46 -14.61 -5.50
CA ASN A 152 4.16 -15.77 -4.64
C ASN A 152 3.82 -15.34 -3.21
N LYS A 153 4.52 -14.35 -2.64
CA LYS A 153 4.17 -13.78 -1.33
C LYS A 153 2.77 -13.17 -1.31
N VAL A 154 2.39 -12.49 -2.39
CA VAL A 154 1.04 -11.93 -2.54
C VAL A 154 0.00 -13.05 -2.57
N LEU A 155 0.23 -14.11 -3.35
CA LEU A 155 -0.66 -15.25 -3.44
C LEU A 155 -0.83 -15.97 -2.08
N ASP A 156 0.24 -16.11 -1.32
CA ASP A 156 0.17 -16.69 0.02
C ASP A 156 -0.63 -15.81 0.97
N ASN A 157 -0.44 -14.48 0.93
CA ASN A 157 -1.26 -13.54 1.70
C ASN A 157 -2.75 -13.62 1.31
N ILE A 158 -3.06 -13.79 0.02
CA ILE A 158 -4.44 -13.98 -0.45
C ILE A 158 -5.04 -15.26 0.14
N LYS A 159 -4.31 -16.39 0.13
CA LYS A 159 -4.79 -17.67 0.70
C LYS A 159 -5.13 -17.56 2.19
N ILE A 160 -4.40 -16.72 2.93
CA ILE A 160 -4.63 -16.51 4.37
C ILE A 160 -5.81 -15.59 4.60
N ALA A 161 -5.81 -14.42 3.92
CA ALA A 161 -6.85 -13.43 4.08
C ALA A 161 -8.21 -13.93 3.58
N GLY A 162 -8.23 -14.77 2.53
CA GLY A 162 -9.44 -15.21 1.85
C GLY A 162 -10.50 -15.80 2.77
N PRO A 163 -10.20 -16.89 3.51
CA PRO A 163 -11.19 -17.57 4.37
C PRO A 163 -11.70 -16.71 5.52
N SER A 164 -11.00 -15.66 5.90
CA SER A 164 -11.33 -14.83 7.05
C SER A 164 -12.23 -13.64 6.67
N ASP A 165 -12.97 -13.11 7.63
CA ASP A 165 -13.88 -11.96 7.47
C ASP A 165 -13.20 -10.61 7.78
N ILE A 166 -11.84 -10.59 7.90
CA ILE A 166 -11.07 -9.39 8.23
C ILE A 166 -11.08 -8.36 7.11
N SER A 167 -10.86 -7.10 7.48
CA SER A 167 -10.58 -6.04 6.51
C SER A 167 -9.20 -6.26 5.91
N VAL A 168 -9.10 -6.12 4.58
CA VAL A 168 -7.84 -6.23 3.84
C VAL A 168 -7.54 -4.88 3.21
N LEU A 169 -6.30 -4.40 3.37
CA LEU A 169 -5.82 -3.19 2.72
C LEU A 169 -4.78 -3.55 1.66
N ILE A 170 -5.12 -3.33 0.39
CA ILE A 170 -4.25 -3.61 -0.75
C ILE A 170 -3.49 -2.34 -1.11
N LEU A 171 -2.18 -2.39 -0.98
CA LEU A 171 -1.27 -1.28 -1.26
C LEU A 171 -0.47 -1.57 -2.52
N GLY A 172 -0.37 -0.60 -3.41
CA GLY A 172 0.40 -0.73 -4.64
C GLY A 172 0.11 0.38 -5.63
N GLU A 173 1.03 0.60 -6.55
CA GLU A 173 0.91 1.62 -7.59
C GLU A 173 -0.33 1.42 -8.47
N SER A 174 -0.72 2.47 -9.19
CA SER A 174 -1.81 2.35 -10.18
C SER A 174 -1.44 1.33 -11.26
N GLY A 175 -2.42 0.52 -11.69
CA GLY A 175 -2.21 -0.48 -12.74
C GLY A 175 -1.48 -1.76 -12.31
N THR A 176 -1.25 -2.02 -11.03
CA THR A 176 -0.59 -3.25 -10.52
C THR A 176 -1.51 -4.46 -10.44
N GLY A 177 -2.85 -4.28 -10.56
CA GLY A 177 -3.83 -5.37 -10.49
C GLY A 177 -4.53 -5.49 -9.13
N LYS A 178 -4.65 -4.42 -8.34
CA LYS A 178 -5.30 -4.41 -7.02
C LYS A 178 -6.72 -4.99 -7.04
N GLU A 179 -7.51 -4.68 -8.07
CA GLU A 179 -8.88 -5.19 -8.21
C GLU A 179 -8.92 -6.71 -8.42
N LEU A 180 -8.02 -7.27 -9.25
CA LEU A 180 -7.92 -8.72 -9.43
C LEU A 180 -7.59 -9.44 -8.12
N VAL A 181 -6.71 -8.86 -7.32
CA VAL A 181 -6.38 -9.40 -5.98
C VAL A 181 -7.62 -9.38 -5.08
N ALA A 182 -8.38 -8.29 -5.07
CA ALA A 182 -9.62 -8.19 -4.28
C ALA A 182 -10.66 -9.24 -4.72
N GLN A 183 -10.83 -9.45 -6.03
CA GLN A 183 -11.70 -10.49 -6.59
C GLN A 183 -11.24 -11.89 -6.19
N CYS A 184 -9.93 -12.17 -6.22
CA CYS A 184 -9.40 -13.45 -5.76
C CYS A 184 -9.67 -13.69 -4.27
N ILE A 185 -9.46 -12.69 -3.41
CA ILE A 185 -9.78 -12.79 -1.98
C ILE A 185 -11.26 -13.10 -1.76
N HIS A 186 -12.15 -12.45 -2.50
CA HIS A 186 -13.59 -12.72 -2.40
C HIS A 186 -13.93 -14.15 -2.85
N ARG A 187 -13.40 -14.64 -3.98
CA ARG A 187 -13.67 -15.96 -4.53
C ARG A 187 -13.27 -17.12 -3.61
N ILE A 188 -12.22 -16.96 -2.82
CA ILE A 188 -11.79 -17.99 -1.87
C ILE A 188 -12.33 -17.76 -0.45
N SER A 189 -13.21 -16.78 -0.27
CA SER A 189 -13.83 -16.47 1.02
C SER A 189 -15.08 -17.32 1.29
N SER A 190 -15.51 -17.30 2.55
CA SER A 190 -16.83 -17.85 2.94
C SER A 190 -18.00 -17.15 2.26
N ARG A 191 -17.77 -15.95 1.69
CA ARG A 191 -18.76 -15.11 1.02
C ARG A 191 -18.71 -15.20 -0.51
N LYS A 192 -18.02 -16.18 -1.09
CA LYS A 192 -17.79 -16.32 -2.55
C LYS A 192 -19.07 -16.38 -3.40
N MET A 193 -20.19 -16.82 -2.81
CA MET A 193 -21.51 -16.87 -3.47
C MET A 193 -22.36 -15.62 -3.22
N GLN A 194 -21.85 -14.67 -2.46
CA GLN A 194 -22.53 -13.43 -2.10
C GLN A 194 -22.07 -12.27 -3.01
N PRO A 195 -22.76 -11.13 -3.01
CA PRO A 195 -22.39 -10.01 -3.86
C PRO A 195 -20.95 -9.53 -3.63
N PHE A 196 -20.25 -9.23 -4.73
CA PHE A 196 -18.98 -8.49 -4.75
C PHE A 196 -19.22 -7.11 -5.38
N ILE A 197 -19.22 -6.08 -4.56
CA ILE A 197 -19.54 -4.71 -4.97
C ILE A 197 -18.24 -3.92 -5.09
N VAL A 198 -17.99 -3.36 -6.26
CA VAL A 198 -16.82 -2.51 -6.53
C VAL A 198 -17.23 -1.04 -6.49
N VAL A 199 -16.51 -0.23 -5.74
CA VAL A 199 -16.68 1.22 -5.68
C VAL A 199 -15.34 1.90 -5.84
N ASN A 200 -15.21 2.74 -6.87
CA ASN A 200 -14.06 3.60 -7.05
C ASN A 200 -14.30 4.95 -6.38
N CYS A 201 -13.56 5.23 -5.31
CA CYS A 201 -13.72 6.45 -4.49
C CYS A 201 -13.20 7.72 -5.18
N ALA A 202 -12.38 7.59 -6.24
CA ALA A 202 -11.85 8.71 -7.00
C ALA A 202 -12.70 9.09 -8.21
N ALA A 203 -13.62 8.23 -8.64
CA ALA A 203 -14.31 8.38 -9.93
C ALA A 203 -15.40 9.46 -9.93
N LEU A 204 -15.89 9.89 -8.76
CA LEU A 204 -17.04 10.76 -8.62
C LEU A 204 -16.77 11.92 -7.65
N PRO A 205 -17.45 13.08 -7.80
CA PRO A 205 -17.46 14.12 -6.79
C PRO A 205 -17.96 13.60 -5.42
N ALA A 206 -17.45 14.17 -4.33
CA ALA A 206 -17.67 13.65 -2.97
C ALA A 206 -19.16 13.45 -2.60
N ASN A 207 -20.04 14.36 -2.99
CA ASN A 207 -21.49 14.26 -2.75
C ASN A 207 -22.14 13.07 -3.51
N LEU A 208 -21.65 12.76 -4.70
CA LEU A 208 -22.12 11.60 -5.47
C LEU A 208 -21.59 10.30 -4.88
N VAL A 209 -20.31 10.26 -4.46
CA VAL A 209 -19.73 9.10 -3.76
C VAL A 209 -20.52 8.81 -2.48
N GLU A 210 -20.91 9.84 -1.73
CA GLU A 210 -21.72 9.68 -0.52
C GLU A 210 -23.05 9.00 -0.82
N SER A 211 -23.79 9.56 -1.78
CA SER A 211 -25.08 9.00 -2.22
C SER A 211 -24.94 7.58 -2.78
N GLU A 212 -23.84 7.28 -3.46
CA GLU A 212 -23.58 5.94 -3.99
C GLU A 212 -23.26 4.93 -2.89
N LEU A 213 -22.37 5.28 -1.96
CA LEU A 213 -21.96 4.40 -0.87
C LEU A 213 -23.09 4.15 0.13
N PHE A 214 -23.74 5.21 0.60
CA PHE A 214 -24.68 5.15 1.73
C PHE A 214 -26.14 5.18 1.31
N GLY A 215 -26.45 5.63 0.08
CA GLY A 215 -27.81 5.81 -0.40
C GLY A 215 -28.44 7.12 0.05
N HIS A 216 -29.65 7.41 -0.43
CA HIS A 216 -30.44 8.56 -0.02
C HIS A 216 -31.94 8.28 -0.06
N GLU A 217 -32.68 8.97 0.78
CA GLU A 217 -34.13 8.98 0.74
C GLU A 217 -34.61 10.07 -0.25
N LYS A 218 -35.84 9.92 -0.75
CA LYS A 218 -36.46 10.91 -1.65
C LYS A 218 -36.49 12.30 -0.98
N GLY A 219 -36.01 13.30 -1.69
CA GLY A 219 -36.00 14.70 -1.19
C GLY A 219 -34.83 15.03 -0.26
N ALA A 220 -33.86 14.15 -0.07
CA ALA A 220 -32.72 14.36 0.83
C ALA A 220 -31.79 15.52 0.40
N PHE A 221 -31.77 15.85 -0.88
CA PHE A 221 -31.04 17.01 -1.43
C PHE A 221 -31.66 17.44 -2.76
N THR A 222 -31.28 18.61 -3.28
CA THR A 222 -31.72 19.14 -4.57
C THR A 222 -31.29 18.19 -5.70
N GLY A 223 -32.26 17.47 -6.30
CA GLY A 223 -32.01 16.42 -7.31
C GLY A 223 -32.31 15.00 -6.85
N ALA A 224 -32.60 14.76 -5.56
CA ALA A 224 -33.02 13.45 -5.04
C ALA A 224 -34.52 13.18 -5.37
N ALA A 225 -34.82 13.00 -6.67
CA ALA A 225 -36.20 12.78 -7.14
C ALA A 225 -36.78 11.44 -6.64
N GLU A 226 -35.91 10.41 -6.47
CA GLU A 226 -36.28 9.07 -6.04
C GLU A 226 -35.35 8.62 -4.90
N LYS A 227 -35.79 7.60 -4.16
CA LYS A 227 -34.96 6.91 -3.18
C LYS A 227 -33.94 6.03 -3.88
N ARG A 228 -32.68 6.05 -3.43
CA ARG A 228 -31.61 5.17 -3.94
C ARG A 228 -31.01 4.34 -2.81
N ILE A 229 -30.89 3.04 -3.03
CA ILE A 229 -30.20 2.12 -2.12
C ILE A 229 -28.69 2.31 -2.29
N GLY A 230 -27.95 2.39 -1.18
CA GLY A 230 -26.50 2.53 -1.20
C GLY A 230 -25.75 1.20 -1.38
N LYS A 231 -24.49 1.29 -1.85
CA LYS A 231 -23.64 0.13 -2.08
C LYS A 231 -23.39 -0.73 -0.85
N PHE A 232 -23.40 -0.13 0.35
CA PHE A 232 -23.30 -0.89 1.60
C PHE A 232 -24.54 -1.75 1.87
N GLU A 233 -25.73 -1.30 1.49
CA GLU A 233 -26.95 -2.12 1.58
C GLU A 233 -26.99 -3.19 0.48
N GLU A 234 -26.61 -2.83 -0.78
CA GLU A 234 -26.52 -3.78 -1.89
C GLU A 234 -25.52 -4.93 -1.59
N GLY A 235 -24.42 -4.60 -0.91
CA GLY A 235 -23.38 -5.55 -0.51
C GLY A 235 -23.68 -6.33 0.76
N HIS A 236 -24.90 -6.25 1.31
CA HIS A 236 -25.25 -6.94 2.55
C HIS A 236 -24.96 -8.44 2.47
N ASN A 237 -24.28 -8.98 3.49
CA ASN A 237 -23.72 -10.34 3.57
C ASN A 237 -22.61 -10.65 2.55
N GLY A 238 -22.26 -9.72 1.66
CA GLY A 238 -21.23 -9.84 0.65
C GLY A 238 -19.92 -9.16 1.02
N THR A 239 -19.19 -8.77 -0.01
CA THR A 239 -17.91 -8.06 0.09
C THR A 239 -17.99 -6.75 -0.69
N ILE A 240 -17.50 -5.66 -0.11
CA ILE A 240 -17.32 -4.38 -0.79
C ILE A 240 -15.84 -4.15 -0.99
N PHE A 241 -15.47 -3.87 -2.23
CA PHE A 241 -14.14 -3.41 -2.61
C PHE A 241 -14.16 -1.90 -2.84
N LEU A 242 -13.40 -1.18 -2.01
CA LEU A 242 -13.23 0.27 -2.06
C LEU A 242 -11.89 0.59 -2.72
N ASP A 243 -11.90 0.91 -4.01
CA ASP A 243 -10.67 1.31 -4.71
C ASP A 243 -10.38 2.79 -4.49
N GLU A 244 -9.10 3.13 -4.42
CA GLU A 244 -8.56 4.47 -4.15
C GLU A 244 -9.15 5.10 -2.87
N ILE A 245 -9.14 4.34 -1.77
CA ILE A 245 -9.70 4.75 -0.48
C ILE A 245 -9.08 6.05 0.07
N GLY A 246 -7.84 6.35 -0.31
CA GLY A 246 -7.13 7.58 0.06
C GLY A 246 -7.72 8.86 -0.52
N GLU A 247 -8.68 8.75 -1.46
CA GLU A 247 -9.36 9.89 -2.08
C GLU A 247 -10.64 10.32 -1.33
N LEU A 248 -11.09 9.56 -0.32
CA LEU A 248 -12.29 9.90 0.44
C LEU A 248 -12.12 11.21 1.21
N SER A 249 -13.15 12.06 1.14
CA SER A 249 -13.23 13.26 1.98
C SER A 249 -13.33 12.92 3.47
N ALA A 250 -12.95 13.85 4.35
CA ALA A 250 -12.97 13.65 5.80
C ALA A 250 -14.35 13.21 6.33
N ASP A 251 -15.43 13.78 5.79
CA ASP A 251 -16.81 13.44 6.20
C ASP A 251 -17.17 12.00 5.82
N LEU A 252 -16.77 11.55 4.64
CA LEU A 252 -16.99 10.17 4.19
C LEU A 252 -16.17 9.18 4.99
N GLN A 253 -14.96 9.55 5.39
CA GLN A 253 -14.13 8.74 6.28
C GLN A 253 -14.80 8.49 7.63
N ILE A 254 -15.49 9.51 8.21
CA ILE A 254 -16.24 9.35 9.46
C ILE A 254 -17.42 8.37 9.27
N LYS A 255 -18.16 8.49 8.17
CA LYS A 255 -19.28 7.58 7.88
C LYS A 255 -18.80 6.15 7.65
N LEU A 256 -17.71 5.97 6.91
CA LEU A 256 -17.09 4.66 6.69
C LEU A 256 -16.60 4.02 8.01
N LEU A 257 -16.01 4.82 8.91
CA LEU A 257 -15.59 4.35 10.22
C LEU A 257 -16.76 3.79 11.03
N ARG A 258 -17.93 4.46 11.00
CA ARG A 258 -19.15 3.95 11.63
C ARG A 258 -19.60 2.61 11.05
N VAL A 259 -19.56 2.46 9.73
CA VAL A 259 -19.89 1.16 9.09
C VAL A 259 -18.95 0.06 9.57
N LEU A 260 -17.65 0.34 9.66
CA LEU A 260 -16.64 -0.60 10.14
C LEU A 260 -16.82 -0.97 11.63
N GLN A 261 -17.21 0.01 12.46
CA GLN A 261 -17.31 -0.15 13.91
C GLN A 261 -18.69 -0.66 14.34
N GLU A 262 -19.77 -0.02 13.87
CA GLU A 262 -21.13 -0.26 14.33
C GLU A 262 -21.88 -1.24 13.44
N ARG A 263 -21.36 -1.51 12.23
CA ARG A 263 -22.05 -2.27 11.17
C ARG A 263 -23.42 -1.66 10.84
N GLU A 264 -23.48 -0.35 10.85
CA GLU A 264 -24.67 0.43 10.50
C GLU A 264 -24.33 1.40 9.37
N VAL A 265 -25.28 1.54 8.46
CA VAL A 265 -25.28 2.55 7.38
C VAL A 265 -26.41 3.54 7.62
N GLU A 266 -26.13 4.81 7.38
CA GLU A 266 -27.12 5.88 7.48
C GLU A 266 -27.24 6.57 6.13
N PRO A 267 -28.33 6.28 5.37
CA PRO A 267 -28.62 6.97 4.11
C PRO A 267 -28.82 8.47 4.33
N ILE A 268 -28.51 9.28 3.31
CA ILE A 268 -28.74 10.73 3.37
C ILE A 268 -30.22 10.99 3.58
N GLY A 269 -30.59 11.69 4.67
CA GLY A 269 -31.98 11.95 5.05
C GLY A 269 -32.76 10.73 5.55
N GLY A 270 -32.10 9.60 5.82
CA GLY A 270 -32.73 8.35 6.23
C GLY A 270 -32.39 7.92 7.66
N LYS A 271 -32.92 6.76 8.05
CA LYS A 271 -32.64 6.12 9.35
C LYS A 271 -31.51 5.11 9.21
N LYS A 272 -30.76 4.91 10.30
CA LYS A 272 -29.71 3.89 10.40
C LYS A 272 -30.24 2.48 10.12
N ARG A 273 -29.48 1.69 9.40
CA ARG A 273 -29.77 0.30 9.02
C ARG A 273 -28.56 -0.57 9.28
N LYS A 274 -28.78 -1.78 9.79
CA LYS A 274 -27.70 -2.75 10.02
C LYS A 274 -27.24 -3.37 8.70
N VAL A 275 -25.93 -3.41 8.50
CA VAL A 275 -25.30 -4.07 7.36
C VAL A 275 -24.21 -5.02 7.83
N ASN A 276 -24.08 -6.15 7.16
CA ASN A 276 -23.01 -7.11 7.39
C ASN A 276 -22.18 -7.23 6.12
N VAL A 277 -21.11 -6.43 6.00
CA VAL A 277 -20.25 -6.41 4.83
C VAL A 277 -18.82 -6.70 5.23
N ARG A 278 -18.11 -7.46 4.39
CA ARG A 278 -16.66 -7.57 4.43
C ARG A 278 -16.06 -6.44 3.61
N ILE A 279 -15.03 -5.77 4.12
CA ILE A 279 -14.40 -4.65 3.43
C ILE A 279 -13.00 -5.04 2.95
N ILE A 280 -12.75 -4.82 1.66
CA ILE A 280 -11.43 -4.84 1.05
C ILE A 280 -11.21 -3.42 0.52
N ALA A 281 -10.14 -2.76 0.93
CA ALA A 281 -9.80 -1.42 0.48
C ALA A 281 -8.50 -1.45 -0.31
N ALA A 282 -8.36 -0.56 -1.29
CA ALA A 282 -7.13 -0.41 -2.06
C ALA A 282 -6.73 1.05 -2.22
N THR A 283 -5.44 1.32 -2.31
CA THR A 283 -4.92 2.66 -2.59
C THR A 283 -3.51 2.60 -3.21
N ASN A 284 -3.20 3.60 -4.01
CA ASN A 284 -1.85 3.87 -4.50
C ASN A 284 -1.12 4.93 -3.64
N ARG A 285 -1.84 5.60 -2.73
CA ARG A 285 -1.27 6.62 -1.84
C ARG A 285 -0.60 5.99 -0.63
N ARG A 286 0.43 6.67 -0.11
CA ARG A 286 0.99 6.37 1.21
C ARG A 286 0.08 6.97 2.27
N LEU A 287 -0.81 6.13 2.84
CA LEU A 287 -1.80 6.62 3.83
C LEU A 287 -1.14 7.26 5.05
N GLU A 288 0.06 6.86 5.41
CA GLU A 288 0.84 7.46 6.49
C GLU A 288 1.17 8.95 6.22
N ASP A 289 1.49 9.28 4.96
CA ASP A 289 1.74 10.66 4.55
C ASP A 289 0.43 11.46 4.56
N GLU A 290 -0.68 10.86 4.12
CA GLU A 290 -2.02 11.47 4.18
C GLU A 290 -2.49 11.71 5.63
N ILE A 291 -2.21 10.79 6.55
CA ILE A 291 -2.46 10.94 8.00
C ILE A 291 -1.63 12.12 8.54
N SER A 292 -0.36 12.18 8.16
CA SER A 292 0.55 13.22 8.65
C SER A 292 0.10 14.64 8.28
N THR A 293 -0.59 14.76 7.15
CA THR A 293 -1.12 16.04 6.63
C THR A 293 -2.58 16.27 7.01
N GLY A 294 -3.18 15.39 7.82
CA GLY A 294 -4.57 15.49 8.26
C GLY A 294 -5.63 15.17 7.19
N ARG A 295 -5.22 14.68 6.02
CA ARG A 295 -6.15 14.31 4.94
C ARG A 295 -6.78 12.93 5.12
N PHE A 296 -6.14 12.04 5.88
CA PHE A 296 -6.69 10.72 6.21
C PHE A 296 -6.70 10.51 7.72
N ARG A 297 -7.81 9.95 8.23
CA ARG A 297 -7.97 9.72 9.67
C ARG A 297 -7.20 8.49 10.13
N LEU A 298 -6.52 8.63 11.25
CA LEU A 298 -5.73 7.58 11.85
C LEU A 298 -6.59 6.38 12.33
N ASP A 299 -7.74 6.67 12.93
CA ASP A 299 -8.67 5.65 13.42
C ASP A 299 -9.23 4.78 12.28
N LEU A 300 -9.56 5.38 11.14
CA LEU A 300 -9.99 4.65 9.94
C LEU A 300 -8.85 3.80 9.38
N TYR A 301 -7.62 4.34 9.33
CA TYR A 301 -6.45 3.60 8.86
C TYR A 301 -6.28 2.27 9.59
N TYR A 302 -6.33 2.27 10.92
CA TYR A 302 -6.16 1.03 11.69
C TYR A 302 -7.31 0.05 11.51
N ARG A 303 -8.52 0.52 11.27
CA ARG A 303 -9.67 -0.36 10.98
C ARG A 303 -9.62 -0.99 9.59
N LEU A 304 -8.95 -0.35 8.63
CA LEU A 304 -8.73 -0.88 7.29
C LEU A 304 -7.46 -1.73 7.22
N ASN A 305 -6.38 -1.28 7.87
CA ASN A 305 -5.05 -1.89 7.83
C ASN A 305 -4.90 -3.05 8.85
N VAL A 306 -5.89 -3.93 8.89
CA VAL A 306 -5.82 -5.16 9.71
C VAL A 306 -4.93 -6.18 9.03
N PHE A 307 -5.11 -6.39 7.72
CA PHE A 307 -4.25 -7.26 6.92
C PHE A 307 -3.76 -6.52 5.66
N PRO A 308 -2.53 -5.98 5.68
CA PRO A 308 -1.98 -5.31 4.50
C PRO A 308 -1.43 -6.32 3.48
N ILE A 309 -1.76 -6.09 2.19
CA ILE A 309 -1.17 -6.80 1.06
C ILE A 309 -0.48 -5.78 0.16
N HIS A 310 0.84 -5.89 0.03
CA HIS A 310 1.63 -5.04 -0.84
C HIS A 310 1.82 -5.69 -2.21
N LEU A 311 1.27 -5.06 -3.25
CA LEU A 311 1.49 -5.48 -4.63
C LEU A 311 2.78 -4.84 -5.15
N PRO A 312 3.72 -5.65 -5.65
CA PRO A 312 4.94 -5.14 -6.24
C PRO A 312 4.62 -4.43 -7.57
N SER A 313 5.38 -3.38 -7.86
CA SER A 313 5.37 -2.73 -9.16
C SER A 313 5.93 -3.67 -10.25
N LEU A 314 5.59 -3.43 -11.52
CA LEU A 314 6.03 -4.32 -12.61
C LEU A 314 7.56 -4.34 -12.75
N ARG A 315 8.25 -3.21 -12.48
CA ARG A 315 9.72 -3.12 -12.47
C ARG A 315 10.39 -3.95 -11.37
N GLU A 316 9.66 -4.32 -10.31
CA GLU A 316 10.15 -5.18 -9.21
C GLU A 316 9.89 -6.68 -9.46
N ARG A 317 9.20 -7.02 -10.58
CA ARG A 317 8.92 -8.38 -11.03
C ARG A 317 9.15 -8.54 -12.52
N LYS A 318 10.35 -8.19 -12.97
CA LYS A 318 10.72 -8.20 -14.39
C LYS A 318 10.55 -9.59 -15.04
N GLU A 319 10.74 -10.64 -14.25
CA GLU A 319 10.51 -12.02 -14.66
C GLU A 319 9.08 -12.33 -15.12
N ASP A 320 8.10 -11.51 -14.72
CA ASP A 320 6.71 -11.69 -15.12
C ASP A 320 6.35 -10.93 -16.42
N ILE A 321 7.24 -10.02 -16.91
CA ILE A 321 6.92 -9.14 -18.05
C ILE A 321 6.69 -9.94 -19.32
N GLU A 322 7.55 -10.88 -19.65
CA GLU A 322 7.41 -11.72 -20.85
C GLU A 322 6.12 -12.55 -20.81
N VAL A 323 5.84 -13.18 -19.66
CA VAL A 323 4.64 -14.01 -19.46
C VAL A 323 3.38 -13.16 -19.58
N LEU A 324 3.34 -11.98 -18.99
CA LEU A 324 2.23 -11.03 -19.09
C LEU A 324 2.06 -10.52 -20.53
N ALA A 325 3.15 -10.15 -21.20
CA ALA A 325 3.11 -9.68 -22.59
C ALA A 325 2.55 -10.77 -23.53
N THR A 326 2.99 -12.01 -23.36
CA THR A 326 2.48 -13.17 -24.13
C THR A 326 1.01 -13.45 -23.83
N HIS A 327 0.60 -13.33 -22.59
CA HIS A 327 -0.80 -13.46 -22.17
C HIS A 327 -1.68 -12.41 -22.87
N PHE A 328 -1.31 -11.14 -22.82
CA PHE A 328 -2.05 -10.07 -23.50
C PHE A 328 -2.01 -10.21 -25.01
N LEU A 329 -0.87 -10.61 -25.57
CA LEU A 329 -0.76 -10.91 -27.00
C LEU A 329 -1.81 -11.95 -27.44
N THR A 330 -1.94 -13.04 -26.67
CA THR A 330 -2.90 -14.11 -26.96
C THR A 330 -4.35 -13.59 -26.90
N ILE A 331 -4.67 -12.78 -25.88
CA ILE A 331 -6.02 -12.20 -25.73
C ILE A 331 -6.36 -11.29 -26.91
N TYR A 332 -5.47 -10.33 -27.22
CA TYR A 332 -5.76 -9.32 -28.25
C TYR A 332 -5.66 -9.85 -29.66
N THR A 333 -4.75 -10.80 -29.94
CA THR A 333 -4.70 -11.50 -31.24
C THR A 333 -6.01 -12.22 -31.53
N LYS A 334 -6.57 -12.91 -30.53
CA LYS A 334 -7.88 -13.57 -30.67
C LYS A 334 -9.02 -12.56 -30.84
N LYS A 335 -9.00 -11.46 -30.08
CA LYS A 335 -10.03 -10.42 -30.13
C LYS A 335 -10.07 -9.70 -31.47
N GLU A 336 -8.90 -9.44 -32.07
CA GLU A 336 -8.76 -8.72 -33.35
C GLU A 336 -8.75 -9.66 -34.56
N ASN A 337 -8.98 -10.98 -34.37
CA ASN A 337 -8.92 -12.01 -35.41
C ASN A 337 -7.64 -11.96 -36.25
N LYS A 338 -6.50 -11.66 -35.63
CA LYS A 338 -5.16 -11.66 -36.25
C LYS A 338 -4.45 -12.99 -36.02
N SER A 339 -3.44 -13.29 -36.80
CA SER A 339 -2.62 -14.52 -36.69
C SER A 339 -1.22 -14.20 -36.20
N ILE A 340 -1.12 -13.44 -35.09
CA ILE A 340 0.18 -13.08 -34.51
C ILE A 340 0.61 -14.19 -33.56
N THR A 341 1.81 -14.73 -33.77
CA THR A 341 2.33 -15.90 -33.06
C THR A 341 3.30 -15.57 -31.94
N GLY A 342 3.89 -14.37 -31.91
CA GLY A 342 4.86 -14.03 -30.89
C GLY A 342 5.41 -12.60 -30.97
N LEU A 343 6.33 -12.34 -30.04
CA LEU A 343 7.16 -11.14 -29.94
C LEU A 343 8.60 -11.53 -30.28
N THR A 344 9.37 -10.64 -30.89
CA THR A 344 10.81 -10.89 -31.09
C THR A 344 11.58 -10.67 -29.77
N ASP A 345 12.77 -11.30 -29.63
CA ASP A 345 13.66 -11.11 -28.47
C ASP A 345 14.03 -9.63 -28.29
N GLN A 346 14.14 -8.86 -29.37
CA GLN A 346 14.40 -7.42 -29.32
C GLN A 346 13.26 -6.69 -28.62
N VAL A 347 12.00 -7.05 -28.88
CA VAL A 347 10.83 -6.48 -28.22
C VAL A 347 10.80 -6.89 -26.75
N ILE A 348 11.05 -8.16 -26.44
CA ILE A 348 11.07 -8.65 -25.04
C ILE A 348 12.13 -7.89 -24.24
N ASN A 349 13.35 -7.76 -24.73
CA ASN A 349 14.41 -7.00 -24.08
C ASN A 349 14.05 -5.52 -23.88
N ALA A 350 13.35 -4.90 -24.84
CA ALA A 350 12.88 -3.54 -24.72
C ALA A 350 11.82 -3.41 -23.62
N LEU A 351 10.87 -4.35 -23.53
CA LEU A 351 9.85 -4.40 -22.49
C LEU A 351 10.46 -4.60 -21.09
N GLU A 352 11.46 -5.46 -20.92
CA GLU A 352 12.13 -5.72 -19.64
C GLU A 352 13.00 -4.55 -19.14
N SER A 353 13.52 -3.75 -20.08
CA SER A 353 14.33 -2.56 -19.76
C SER A 353 13.53 -1.34 -19.39
N TYR A 354 12.24 -1.28 -19.73
CA TYR A 354 11.37 -0.14 -19.49
C TYR A 354 10.92 -0.07 -18.01
N SER A 355 10.69 1.14 -17.49
CA SER A 355 10.41 1.40 -16.07
C SER A 355 8.96 1.16 -15.64
N TRP A 356 8.04 1.05 -16.57
CA TRP A 356 6.61 0.77 -16.36
C TRP A 356 5.90 1.66 -15.35
N PRO A 357 5.84 2.98 -15.53
CA PRO A 357 5.16 3.88 -14.59
C PRO A 357 3.66 3.59 -14.46
N GLY A 358 3.01 3.05 -15.50
CA GLY A 358 1.62 2.61 -15.49
C GLY A 358 1.43 1.10 -15.26
N ASN A 359 2.50 0.39 -14.88
CA ASN A 359 2.50 -1.03 -14.52
C ASN A 359 1.82 -1.94 -15.57
N ILE A 360 1.01 -2.91 -15.14
CA ILE A 360 0.36 -3.89 -16.02
C ILE A 360 -0.63 -3.21 -16.98
N ARG A 361 -1.35 -2.18 -16.53
CA ARG A 361 -2.31 -1.46 -17.39
C ARG A 361 -1.61 -0.80 -18.59
N GLU A 362 -0.40 -0.27 -18.38
CA GLU A 362 0.42 0.30 -19.46
C GLU A 362 0.93 -0.79 -20.40
N LEU A 363 1.47 -1.90 -19.86
CA LEU A 363 1.90 -3.05 -20.64
C LEU A 363 0.76 -3.59 -21.52
N GLU A 364 -0.42 -3.80 -20.94
CA GLU A 364 -1.62 -4.25 -21.64
C GLU A 364 -1.96 -3.33 -22.82
N ASN A 365 -2.00 -2.01 -22.59
CA ASN A 365 -2.30 -1.02 -23.61
C ASN A 365 -1.26 -1.02 -24.75
N ILE A 366 0.02 -1.15 -24.42
CA ILE A 366 1.10 -1.21 -25.40
C ILE A 366 0.99 -2.46 -26.26
N ILE A 367 0.78 -3.63 -25.66
CA ILE A 367 0.60 -4.88 -26.41
C ILE A 367 -0.67 -4.83 -27.26
N ALA A 368 -1.79 -4.34 -26.73
CA ALA A 368 -3.04 -4.18 -27.48
C ALA A 368 -2.83 -3.30 -28.72
N ARG A 369 -2.16 -2.15 -28.56
CA ARG A 369 -1.83 -1.24 -29.67
C ARG A 369 -0.89 -1.89 -30.66
N SER A 370 0.13 -2.61 -30.21
CA SER A 370 1.07 -3.30 -31.09
C SER A 370 0.37 -4.38 -31.93
N VAL A 371 -0.58 -5.13 -31.34
CA VAL A 371 -1.42 -6.08 -32.07
C VAL A 371 -2.24 -5.39 -33.14
N LEU A 372 -2.88 -4.25 -32.84
CA LEU A 372 -3.67 -3.49 -33.82
C LEU A 372 -2.83 -3.01 -35.01
N LEU A 373 -1.61 -2.53 -34.75
CA LEU A 373 -0.71 -1.96 -35.77
C LEU A 373 0.08 -3.02 -36.53
N ALA A 374 0.21 -4.24 -36.02
CA ALA A 374 0.97 -5.30 -36.64
C ALA A 374 0.40 -5.69 -38.00
N SER A 375 1.27 -5.69 -39.03
CA SER A 375 0.97 -6.14 -40.40
C SER A 375 1.43 -7.57 -40.68
N GLY A 376 2.28 -8.14 -39.80
CA GLY A 376 2.84 -9.49 -39.94
C GLY A 376 2.38 -10.44 -38.83
N ASN A 377 2.96 -11.64 -38.80
CA ASN A 377 2.64 -12.69 -37.83
C ASN A 377 3.52 -12.61 -36.55
N ILE A 378 4.46 -11.69 -36.50
CA ILE A 378 5.34 -11.47 -35.34
C ILE A 378 5.43 -9.96 -35.10
N ILE A 379 5.40 -9.54 -33.85
CA ILE A 379 5.64 -8.15 -33.46
C ILE A 379 7.14 -7.97 -33.27
N ASP A 380 7.74 -7.17 -34.14
CA ASP A 380 9.18 -6.86 -34.18
C ASP A 380 9.52 -5.48 -33.60
N MET A 381 8.52 -4.64 -33.36
CA MET A 381 8.69 -3.31 -32.78
C MET A 381 7.52 -2.94 -31.88
N VAL A 382 7.84 -2.28 -30.76
CA VAL A 382 6.87 -1.69 -29.85
C VAL A 382 7.19 -0.21 -29.62
N GLU A 383 6.19 0.64 -29.64
CA GLU A 383 6.33 2.06 -29.30
C GLU A 383 6.22 2.23 -27.77
N LEU A 384 7.36 2.28 -27.12
CA LEU A 384 7.42 2.65 -25.70
C LEU A 384 7.38 4.17 -25.55
N PRO A 385 6.56 4.71 -24.64
CA PRO A 385 6.60 6.14 -24.32
C PRO A 385 8.00 6.55 -23.89
N VAL A 386 8.50 7.66 -24.44
CA VAL A 386 9.76 8.24 -23.95
C VAL A 386 9.48 8.72 -22.52
N CYS A 387 9.89 7.95 -21.54
CA CYS A 387 9.97 8.48 -20.19
C CYS A 387 10.99 9.62 -20.24
N GLN A 388 10.52 10.86 -20.26
CA GLN A 388 11.34 11.93 -19.74
C GLN A 388 11.54 11.55 -18.27
N ASP A 389 12.69 10.98 -17.96
CA ASP A 389 13.15 10.87 -16.59
C ASP A 389 13.01 12.27 -15.99
N ARG A 390 11.89 12.51 -15.34
CA ARG A 390 11.84 13.50 -14.30
C ARG A 390 12.74 12.89 -13.24
N ASN A 391 14.03 13.13 -13.39
CA ASN A 391 15.00 12.91 -12.34
C ASN A 391 14.41 13.52 -11.07
N PRO A 392 13.87 12.74 -10.13
CA PRO A 392 13.59 13.25 -8.80
C PRO A 392 14.85 13.09 -7.93
N ASP A 393 16.02 12.96 -8.54
CA ASP A 393 17.32 13.16 -7.88
C ASP A 393 17.65 14.64 -7.70
N ILE A 394 16.72 15.37 -7.13
CA ILE A 394 17.09 16.43 -6.20
C ILE A 394 17.35 15.67 -4.88
N ASN A 395 18.58 15.23 -4.73
CA ASN A 395 19.24 14.74 -3.54
C ASN A 395 18.51 15.10 -2.24
N ARG A 396 17.84 14.13 -1.64
CA ARG A 396 17.35 14.20 -0.25
C ARG A 396 18.47 14.02 0.79
N THR A 397 19.71 14.04 0.38
CA THR A 397 20.86 14.04 1.29
C THR A 397 21.98 14.86 0.66
N GLY A 398 21.99 16.14 0.85
CA GLY A 398 23.11 16.93 0.38
C GLY A 398 22.83 18.41 0.44
N ASN A 399 23.60 19.09 1.19
CA ASN A 399 23.89 20.53 1.18
C ASN A 399 23.08 21.36 0.20
N ILE A 400 22.17 22.15 0.72
CA ILE A 400 21.53 23.21 -0.06
C ILE A 400 22.67 24.06 -0.63
N LYS A 401 22.92 23.95 -1.95
CA LYS A 401 23.94 24.74 -2.64
C LYS A 401 23.59 26.22 -2.52
N THR A 402 24.55 27.01 -2.21
CA THR A 402 24.41 28.46 -2.21
C THR A 402 24.09 28.98 -3.60
N ILE A 403 23.55 30.20 -3.71
CA ILE A 403 23.32 30.86 -5.03
C ILE A 403 24.61 30.92 -5.84
N SER A 404 25.74 31.17 -5.20
CA SER A 404 27.05 31.23 -5.84
C SER A 404 27.54 29.90 -6.39
N GLU A 405 27.26 28.80 -5.68
CA GLU A 405 27.57 27.43 -6.15
C GLU A 405 26.70 27.03 -7.33
N ASN A 406 25.40 27.32 -7.28
CA ASN A 406 24.48 27.07 -8.40
C ASN A 406 24.86 27.89 -9.63
N GLU A 407 25.22 29.17 -9.46
CA GLU A 407 25.69 30.04 -10.55
C GLU A 407 26.99 29.52 -11.16
N ARG A 408 27.91 29.01 -10.34
CA ARG A 408 29.16 28.40 -10.81
C ARG A 408 28.89 27.16 -11.64
N ASP A 409 28.09 26.24 -11.15
CA ASP A 409 27.73 24.98 -11.84
C ASP A 409 27.04 25.26 -13.17
N TYR A 410 26.15 26.25 -13.21
CA TYR A 410 25.45 26.65 -14.41
C TYR A 410 26.40 27.24 -15.47
N ILE A 411 27.30 28.12 -15.06
CA ILE A 411 28.31 28.70 -15.97
C ILE A 411 29.24 27.61 -16.52
N VAL A 412 29.69 26.69 -15.68
CA VAL A 412 30.55 25.55 -16.09
C VAL A 412 29.82 24.64 -17.08
N ALA A 413 28.55 24.33 -16.85
CA ALA A 413 27.75 23.50 -17.75
C ALA A 413 27.60 24.15 -19.15
N ILE A 414 27.33 25.45 -19.19
CA ILE A 414 27.25 26.19 -20.48
C ILE A 414 28.59 26.27 -21.17
N LEU A 415 29.68 26.52 -20.45
CA LEU A 415 31.03 26.53 -21.04
C LEU A 415 31.39 25.17 -21.65
N LYS A 416 31.07 24.07 -21.01
CA LYS A 416 31.23 22.72 -21.56
C LYS A 416 30.45 22.56 -22.87
N ARG A 417 29.19 23.00 -22.90
CA ARG A 417 28.34 22.91 -24.10
C ARG A 417 28.83 23.73 -25.26
N CYS A 418 29.54 24.85 -24.97
CA CYS A 418 30.13 25.73 -25.98
C CYS A 418 31.61 25.42 -26.29
N GLY A 419 32.17 24.29 -25.85
CA GLY A 419 33.60 23.96 -26.01
C GLY A 419 34.55 25.02 -25.45
N GLY A 420 34.18 25.65 -24.30
CA GLY A 420 34.97 26.68 -23.64
C GLY A 420 34.91 28.09 -24.30
N LYS A 421 34.08 28.28 -25.35
CA LYS A 421 33.94 29.55 -26.07
C LYS A 421 33.10 30.52 -25.26
N VAL A 422 33.70 31.64 -24.81
CA VAL A 422 33.01 32.64 -23.98
C VAL A 422 32.29 33.70 -24.84
N ASN A 423 32.88 34.16 -25.93
CA ASN A 423 32.42 35.29 -26.77
C ASN A 423 32.08 34.85 -28.19
N GLY A 424 31.22 35.62 -28.90
CA GLY A 424 30.87 35.43 -30.32
C GLY A 424 29.72 34.46 -30.52
N ILE A 425 29.38 34.25 -31.82
CA ILE A 425 28.24 33.39 -32.21
C ILE A 425 28.40 31.97 -31.65
N GLY A 426 27.41 31.50 -30.89
CA GLY A 426 27.44 30.21 -30.19
C GLY A 426 28.28 30.19 -28.91
N GLY A 427 28.74 31.34 -28.41
CA GLY A 427 29.48 31.42 -27.16
C GLY A 427 28.60 31.47 -25.91
N ALA A 428 29.20 31.17 -24.75
CA ALA A 428 28.47 31.09 -23.48
C ALA A 428 27.76 32.41 -23.10
N ALA A 429 28.33 33.56 -23.40
CA ALA A 429 27.72 34.86 -23.14
C ALA A 429 26.40 35.05 -23.92
N GLU A 430 26.37 34.60 -25.17
CA GLU A 430 25.18 34.66 -26.01
C GLU A 430 24.09 33.70 -25.49
N LEU A 431 24.43 32.45 -25.17
CA LEU A 431 23.50 31.47 -24.63
C LEU A 431 22.91 31.86 -23.26
N MET A 432 23.69 32.62 -22.47
CA MET A 432 23.23 33.11 -21.16
C MET A 432 22.54 34.49 -21.27
N ASN A 433 22.45 35.07 -22.47
CA ASN A 433 21.88 36.39 -22.72
C ASN A 433 22.46 37.49 -21.80
N ILE A 434 23.79 37.46 -21.59
CA ILE A 434 24.50 38.47 -20.80
C ILE A 434 25.72 38.99 -21.55
N PRO A 435 26.13 40.25 -21.29
CA PRO A 435 27.33 40.81 -21.90
C PRO A 435 28.57 39.95 -21.58
N PRO A 436 29.49 39.77 -22.55
CA PRO A 436 30.72 38.99 -22.35
C PRO A 436 31.62 39.51 -21.22
N SER A 437 31.63 40.82 -20.98
CA SER A 437 32.32 41.45 -19.85
C SER A 437 31.74 41.01 -18.49
N THR A 438 30.41 40.95 -18.42
CA THR A 438 29.68 40.50 -17.21
C THR A 438 29.96 39.02 -16.92
N LEU A 439 29.96 38.16 -17.95
CA LEU A 439 30.29 36.75 -17.79
C LEU A 439 31.71 36.54 -17.29
N LYS A 440 32.70 37.27 -17.89
CA LYS A 440 34.10 37.21 -17.46
C LYS A 440 34.29 37.66 -16.01
N SER A 441 33.59 38.73 -15.60
CA SER A 441 33.65 39.23 -14.22
C SER A 441 33.09 38.20 -13.22
N ARG A 442 31.96 37.57 -13.57
CA ARG A 442 31.34 36.49 -12.74
C ARG A 442 32.22 35.25 -12.68
N MET A 443 32.79 34.82 -13.81
CA MET A 443 33.75 33.71 -13.84
C MET A 443 34.93 33.96 -12.91
N LYS A 444 35.51 35.16 -12.96
CA LYS A 444 36.62 35.56 -12.07
C LYS A 444 36.22 35.54 -10.59
N LYS A 445 35.02 36.04 -10.25
CA LYS A 445 34.47 36.05 -8.88
C LYS A 445 34.22 34.66 -8.35
N LEU A 446 33.82 33.72 -9.22
CA LEU A 446 33.48 32.34 -8.87
C LEU A 446 34.67 31.37 -9.01
N GLY A 447 35.88 31.87 -9.32
CA GLY A 447 37.09 31.05 -9.45
C GLY A 447 37.05 30.06 -10.61
N ILE A 448 36.37 30.42 -11.72
CA ILE A 448 36.29 29.59 -12.93
C ILE A 448 37.43 30.02 -13.87
N GLU A 449 38.47 29.18 -13.94
CA GLU A 449 39.63 29.42 -14.85
C GLU A 449 39.40 28.67 -16.18
N ARG A 450 39.95 29.28 -17.28
CA ARG A 450 40.03 28.63 -18.59
C ARG A 450 41.10 27.54 -18.57
N LYS A 451 40.78 26.36 -18.14
CA LYS A 451 41.61 25.16 -18.35
C LYS A 451 41.14 24.43 -19.61
N ASN A 452 42.10 23.88 -20.36
CA ASN A 452 41.86 23.02 -21.55
C ASN A 452 41.10 21.71 -21.26
N GLU A 453 40.44 21.61 -20.14
CA GLU A 453 39.65 20.44 -19.70
C GLU A 453 38.19 20.44 -20.23
N TYR A 454 37.85 21.45 -21.08
CA TYR A 454 36.50 21.56 -21.66
C TYR A 454 36.46 21.31 -23.18
N LEU A 455 37.52 20.66 -23.71
CA LEU A 455 37.56 20.14 -25.07
C LEU A 455 37.13 18.69 -25.13
#